data_df474fd4fcfb12e2f8d6a54a59628264
#
_entry.id   df474fd4fcfb12e2f8d6a54a59628264
#
_cell.length_a   1.000
_cell.length_b   1.000
_cell.length_c   1.000
_cell.angle_alpha   90.00
_cell.angle_beta   90.00
_cell.angle_gamma   90.00
#
_symmetry.space_group_name_H-M   'P 1'
#
loop_
_entity.id
_entity.type
_entity.pdbx_description
1 polymer ?
#
loop_
_entity_poly.entity_id
_entity_poly.type
_entity_poly.pdbx_seq_one_letter_code
_entity_poly.pdbx_strand_id
1 'polypeptide(L)'
;MRYPPEGERGMAAGSRAANFGNTPLLEHMAQSNQEVLLACMIEDMAAVEQIDEIAAVDGVDLLAVGPSDLSRSLGVSGHPDHPKLVAAIDRIRAAVRNGGSVRLAIPLNHGAFPRNAAQLKELGVGYTNCAPTPEARLLKSLSDQATEQRKLLG
;
A
#
# COMPACT_ATOMS: atom_id res chain seq x y z
N MET A 1 -3.78 -11.21 12.42
CA MET A 1 -4.77 -10.32 11.78
C MET A 1 -6.18 -10.93 11.79
N ARG A 2 -6.33 -12.23 11.95
CA ARG A 2 -7.64 -12.91 11.94
C ARG A 2 -8.24 -13.04 13.33
N TYR A 3 -9.56 -13.09 13.42
CA TYR A 3 -10.30 -13.38 14.64
C TYR A 3 -10.29 -14.89 14.97
N PRO A 4 -10.54 -15.27 16.22
CA PRO A 4 -10.68 -16.68 16.58
C PRO A 4 -11.74 -17.41 15.73
N PRO A 5 -11.59 -18.69 15.43
CA PRO A 5 -10.48 -19.58 15.84
C PRO A 5 -9.23 -19.50 14.97
N GLU A 6 -9.23 -18.72 13.87
CA GLU A 6 -8.15 -18.64 12.90
C GLU A 6 -6.98 -17.74 13.35
N GLY A 7 -7.17 -16.93 14.39
CA GLY A 7 -6.16 -16.01 14.94
C GLY A 7 -6.58 -15.47 16.31
N GLU A 8 -5.81 -14.50 16.80
CA GLU A 8 -5.97 -13.92 18.14
C GLU A 8 -6.34 -12.42 18.11
N ARG A 9 -6.96 -11.95 17.03
CA ARG A 9 -7.34 -10.54 16.89
C ARG A 9 -8.35 -10.14 17.97
N GLY A 10 -8.10 -9.02 18.66
CA GLY A 10 -9.03 -8.44 19.62
C GLY A 10 -10.32 -7.95 18.95
N MET A 11 -11.44 -8.06 19.67
CA MET A 11 -12.77 -7.74 19.17
C MET A 11 -13.19 -6.30 19.51
N ALA A 12 -13.77 -5.59 18.54
CA ALA A 12 -14.37 -4.28 18.73
C ALA A 12 -15.59 -4.13 17.81
N ALA A 13 -16.79 -4.23 18.38
CA ALA A 13 -18.03 -4.12 17.61
C ALA A 13 -18.37 -2.66 17.21
N GLY A 14 -17.91 -1.65 17.96
CA GLY A 14 -18.29 -0.25 17.74
C GLY A 14 -17.51 0.45 16.62
N SER A 15 -16.67 -0.26 15.87
CA SER A 15 -15.89 0.31 14.78
C SER A 15 -16.73 0.52 13.51
N ARG A 16 -16.24 1.42 12.63
CA ARG A 16 -16.84 1.61 11.30
C ARG A 16 -16.87 0.30 10.49
N ALA A 17 -15.85 -0.55 10.63
CA ALA A 17 -15.79 -1.85 9.94
C ALA A 17 -16.92 -2.81 10.36
N ALA A 18 -17.38 -2.70 11.61
CA ALA A 18 -18.54 -3.45 12.13
C ALA A 18 -19.85 -2.65 12.02
N ASN A 19 -19.94 -1.69 11.09
CA ASN A 19 -21.10 -0.83 10.89
C ASN A 19 -21.57 -0.15 12.20
N PHE A 20 -20.60 0.31 13.01
CA PHE A 20 -20.84 0.97 14.31
C PHE A 20 -21.68 0.12 15.29
N GLY A 21 -21.53 -1.18 15.24
CA GLY A 21 -22.25 -2.14 16.09
C GLY A 21 -23.59 -2.64 15.53
N ASN A 22 -23.96 -2.20 14.31
CA ASN A 22 -25.20 -2.68 13.67
C ASN A 22 -25.05 -4.05 13.01
N THR A 23 -23.81 -4.50 12.75
CA THR A 23 -23.54 -5.88 12.29
C THR A 23 -23.33 -6.77 13.50
N PRO A 24 -24.02 -7.93 13.60
CA PRO A 24 -23.78 -8.89 14.67
C PRO A 24 -22.29 -9.29 14.75
N LEU A 25 -21.74 -9.32 15.97
CA LEU A 25 -20.29 -9.48 16.17
C LEU A 25 -19.72 -10.74 15.51
N LEU A 26 -20.39 -11.88 15.64
CA LEU A 26 -19.90 -13.13 15.03
C LEU A 26 -19.94 -13.11 13.51
N GLU A 27 -20.93 -12.46 12.92
CA GLU A 27 -21.03 -12.23 11.48
C GLU A 27 -19.89 -11.33 11.00
N HIS A 28 -19.64 -10.19 11.67
CA HIS A 28 -18.52 -9.30 11.39
C HIS A 28 -17.17 -10.03 11.47
N MET A 29 -16.97 -10.87 12.48
CA MET A 29 -15.74 -11.64 12.64
C MET A 29 -15.52 -12.62 11.47
N ALA A 30 -16.55 -13.39 11.12
CA ALA A 30 -16.49 -14.34 10.02
C ALA A 30 -16.20 -13.64 8.67
N GLN A 31 -16.92 -12.56 8.39
CA GLN A 31 -16.72 -11.75 7.19
C GLN A 31 -15.32 -11.11 7.14
N SER A 32 -14.86 -10.53 8.25
CA SER A 32 -13.52 -9.95 8.34
C SER A 32 -12.42 -10.97 8.08
N ASN A 33 -12.53 -12.20 8.57
CA ASN A 33 -11.55 -13.24 8.33
C ASN A 33 -11.41 -13.61 6.85
N GLN A 34 -12.48 -13.44 6.08
CA GLN A 34 -12.50 -13.71 4.65
C GLN A 34 -12.06 -12.52 3.80
N GLU A 35 -12.33 -11.28 4.23
CA GLU A 35 -12.18 -10.09 3.39
C GLU A 35 -10.95 -9.24 3.70
N VAL A 36 -10.37 -9.35 4.91
CA VAL A 36 -9.22 -8.53 5.31
C VAL A 36 -7.95 -8.99 4.60
N LEU A 37 -7.31 -8.05 3.91
CA LEU A 37 -5.98 -8.25 3.31
C LEU A 37 -4.89 -7.81 4.30
N LEU A 38 -3.84 -8.64 4.44
CA LEU A 38 -2.63 -8.30 5.17
C LEU A 38 -1.57 -7.77 4.20
N ALA A 39 -1.27 -6.48 4.33
CA ALA A 39 -0.21 -5.83 3.58
C ALA A 39 1.00 -5.56 4.47
N CYS A 40 2.15 -6.14 4.14
CA CYS A 40 3.42 -5.83 4.79
C CYS A 40 4.11 -4.69 4.05
N MET A 41 4.40 -3.59 4.75
CA MET A 41 5.14 -2.46 4.19
C MET A 41 6.64 -2.80 4.15
N ILE A 42 7.24 -2.72 2.97
CA ILE A 42 8.66 -2.95 2.73
C ILE A 42 9.28 -1.60 2.42
N GLU A 43 9.97 -1.04 3.39
CA GLU A 43 10.44 0.35 3.35
C GLU A 43 11.86 0.56 3.90
N ASP A 44 12.56 -0.54 4.22
CA ASP A 44 13.96 -0.52 4.61
C ASP A 44 14.74 -1.72 4.07
N MET A 45 16.07 -1.64 4.17
CA MET A 45 16.94 -2.70 3.66
C MET A 45 16.87 -3.99 4.46
N ALA A 46 16.60 -3.93 5.76
CA ALA A 46 16.48 -5.13 6.58
C ALA A 46 15.29 -5.99 6.12
N ALA A 47 14.16 -5.34 5.78
CA ALA A 47 13.02 -6.03 5.19
C ALA A 47 13.33 -6.57 3.77
N VAL A 48 14.09 -5.84 2.95
CA VAL A 48 14.50 -6.32 1.61
C VAL A 48 15.42 -7.54 1.70
N GLU A 49 16.33 -7.58 2.67
CA GLU A 49 17.21 -8.72 2.92
C GLU A 49 16.45 -9.98 3.34
N GLN A 50 15.38 -9.82 4.12
CA GLN A 50 14.52 -10.91 4.62
C GLN A 50 13.29 -11.15 3.74
N ILE A 51 13.24 -10.60 2.54
CA ILE A 51 12.01 -10.53 1.75
C ILE A 51 11.42 -11.90 1.39
N ASP A 52 12.25 -12.93 1.18
CA ASP A 52 11.76 -14.27 0.87
C ASP A 52 11.07 -14.89 2.07
N GLU A 53 11.60 -14.68 3.28
CA GLU A 53 10.99 -15.14 4.52
C GLU A 53 9.66 -14.45 4.77
N ILE A 54 9.61 -13.13 4.56
CA ILE A 54 8.38 -12.34 4.68
C ILE A 54 7.33 -12.80 3.65
N ALA A 55 7.74 -13.02 2.41
CA ALA A 55 6.85 -13.47 1.33
C ALA A 55 6.32 -14.90 1.55
N ALA A 56 7.04 -15.72 2.31
CA ALA A 56 6.65 -17.10 2.62
C ALA A 56 5.72 -17.22 3.84
N VAL A 57 5.47 -16.13 4.57
CA VAL A 57 4.56 -16.16 5.73
C VAL A 57 3.13 -16.37 5.25
N ASP A 58 2.49 -17.43 5.75
CA ASP A 58 1.08 -17.72 5.42
C ASP A 58 0.16 -16.58 5.86
N GLY A 59 -0.77 -16.18 4.99
CA GLY A 59 -1.71 -15.11 5.23
C GLY A 59 -1.19 -13.71 4.91
N VAL A 60 0.03 -13.54 4.38
CA VAL A 60 0.47 -12.27 3.78
C VAL A 60 -0.08 -12.19 2.36
N ASP A 61 -0.91 -11.20 2.10
CA ASP A 61 -1.56 -10.98 0.80
C ASP A 61 -0.77 -10.03 -0.10
N LEU A 62 -0.16 -8.99 0.50
CA LEU A 62 0.54 -7.95 -0.24
C LEU A 62 1.92 -7.64 0.37
N LEU A 63 2.93 -7.51 -0.49
CA LEU A 63 4.15 -6.78 -0.17
C LEU A 63 4.04 -5.38 -0.75
N ALA A 64 3.84 -4.40 0.13
CA ALA A 64 3.64 -3.00 -0.23
C ALA A 64 4.96 -2.24 -0.14
N VAL A 65 5.45 -1.75 -1.26
CA VAL A 65 6.67 -0.94 -1.27
C VAL A 65 6.37 0.46 -0.75
N GLY A 66 7.15 0.93 0.23
CA GLY A 66 7.20 2.32 0.71
C GLY A 66 8.36 3.09 0.05
N PRO A 67 8.19 3.69 -1.18
CA PRO A 67 9.33 4.18 -1.95
C PRO A 67 10.09 5.32 -1.29
N SER A 68 9.42 6.19 -0.52
CA SER A 68 10.09 7.28 0.20
C SER A 68 11.05 6.76 1.26
N ASP A 69 10.55 5.91 2.16
CA ASP A 69 11.35 5.41 3.27
C ASP A 69 12.41 4.41 2.79
N LEU A 70 12.09 3.58 1.79
CA LEU A 70 13.05 2.69 1.16
C LEU A 70 14.21 3.49 0.52
N SER A 71 13.92 4.55 -0.24
CA SER A 71 14.96 5.40 -0.83
C SER A 71 15.81 6.10 0.23
N ARG A 72 15.20 6.51 1.34
CA ARG A 72 15.91 7.08 2.50
C ARG A 72 16.82 6.04 3.16
N SER A 73 16.33 4.83 3.39
CA SER A 73 17.11 3.72 3.96
C SER A 73 18.33 3.37 3.11
N LEU A 74 18.20 3.50 1.79
CA LEU A 74 19.29 3.30 0.81
C LEU A 74 20.25 4.50 0.66
N GLY A 75 19.94 5.66 1.27
CA GLY A 75 20.69 6.88 1.13
C GLY A 75 20.59 7.53 -0.26
N VAL A 76 19.47 7.32 -0.97
CA VAL A 76 19.25 7.78 -2.36
C VAL A 76 17.96 8.60 -2.53
N SER A 77 17.47 9.21 -1.46
CA SER A 77 16.29 10.08 -1.52
C SER A 77 16.43 11.17 -2.59
N GLY A 78 15.33 11.43 -3.32
CA GLY A 78 15.33 12.38 -4.43
C GLY A 78 15.86 11.84 -5.76
N HIS A 79 16.28 10.58 -5.81
CA HIS A 79 16.81 9.93 -7.02
C HIS A 79 15.96 8.72 -7.40
N PRO A 80 14.78 8.90 -8.04
CA PRO A 80 13.77 7.85 -8.24
C PRO A 80 14.22 6.69 -9.14
N ASP A 81 15.24 6.93 -9.99
CA ASP A 81 15.80 5.91 -10.89
C ASP A 81 17.18 5.44 -10.44
N HIS A 82 17.57 5.72 -9.18
CA HIS A 82 18.85 5.29 -8.68
C HIS A 82 18.98 3.76 -8.70
N PRO A 83 20.10 3.20 -9.20
CA PRO A 83 20.25 1.74 -9.36
C PRO A 83 20.01 0.94 -8.09
N LYS A 84 20.38 1.45 -6.91
CA LYS A 84 20.11 0.79 -5.62
C LYS A 84 18.62 0.65 -5.34
N LEU A 85 17.81 1.69 -5.61
CA LEU A 85 16.36 1.65 -5.39
C LEU A 85 15.70 0.67 -6.38
N VAL A 86 16.10 0.73 -7.65
CA VAL A 86 15.58 -0.18 -8.68
C VAL A 86 15.92 -1.63 -8.32
N ALA A 87 17.17 -1.91 -7.93
CA ALA A 87 17.61 -3.26 -7.53
C ALA A 87 16.85 -3.78 -6.29
N ALA A 88 16.59 -2.94 -5.29
CA ALA A 88 15.79 -3.31 -4.12
C ALA A 88 14.34 -3.67 -4.51
N ILE A 89 13.72 -2.87 -5.37
CA ILE A 89 12.36 -3.15 -5.88
C ILE A 89 12.35 -4.44 -6.72
N ASP A 90 13.36 -4.66 -7.55
CA ASP A 90 13.48 -5.91 -8.33
C ASP A 90 13.67 -7.14 -7.45
N ARG A 91 14.37 -7.00 -6.32
CA ARG A 91 14.50 -8.05 -5.32
C ARG A 91 13.15 -8.41 -4.68
N ILE A 92 12.35 -7.40 -4.31
CA ILE A 92 10.99 -7.59 -3.80
C ILE A 92 10.11 -8.28 -4.86
N ARG A 93 10.17 -7.83 -6.11
CA ARG A 93 9.45 -8.46 -7.24
C ARG A 93 9.82 -9.92 -7.46
N ALA A 94 11.08 -10.26 -7.30
CA ALA A 94 11.54 -11.64 -7.41
C ALA A 94 10.93 -12.53 -6.32
N ALA A 95 10.89 -12.04 -5.07
CA ALA A 95 10.27 -12.74 -3.95
C ALA A 95 8.77 -12.98 -4.17
N VAL A 96 8.04 -11.96 -4.66
CA VAL A 96 6.61 -12.10 -5.01
C VAL A 96 6.38 -13.19 -6.05
N ARG A 97 7.22 -13.28 -7.07
CA ARG A 97 7.10 -14.33 -8.10
C ARG A 97 7.32 -15.74 -7.57
N ASN A 98 8.13 -15.87 -6.53
CA ASN A 98 8.48 -17.16 -5.91
C ASN A 98 7.57 -17.49 -4.72
N GLY A 99 6.89 -16.49 -4.13
CA GLY A 99 6.14 -16.58 -2.88
C GLY A 99 4.67 -17.06 -3.01
N GLY A 100 4.27 -17.61 -4.15
CA GLY A 100 2.93 -18.20 -4.31
C GLY A 100 1.80 -17.19 -4.52
N SER A 101 0.95 -16.96 -3.51
CA SER A 101 -0.25 -16.11 -3.64
C SER A 101 -0.01 -14.63 -3.35
N VAL A 102 1.12 -14.26 -2.73
CA VAL A 102 1.43 -12.87 -2.37
C VAL A 102 1.54 -11.99 -3.63
N ARG A 103 1.05 -10.75 -3.53
CA ARG A 103 1.07 -9.80 -4.64
C ARG A 103 1.90 -8.57 -4.31
N LEU A 104 2.50 -7.98 -5.35
CA LEU A 104 3.24 -6.73 -5.24
C LEU A 104 2.28 -5.53 -5.21
N ALA A 105 2.50 -4.61 -4.28
CA ALA A 105 1.83 -3.33 -4.23
C ALA A 105 2.85 -2.18 -4.32
N ILE A 106 2.67 -1.28 -5.28
CA ILE A 106 3.49 -0.07 -5.44
C ILE A 106 2.56 1.12 -5.70
N PRO A 107 2.75 2.27 -5.02
CA PRO A 107 1.94 3.45 -5.24
C PRO A 107 2.08 4.01 -6.66
N LEU A 108 0.94 4.34 -7.30
CA LEU A 108 0.88 4.94 -8.62
C LEU A 108 1.48 6.37 -8.60
N ASN A 109 2.36 6.67 -9.55
CA ASN A 109 2.98 8.00 -9.72
C ASN A 109 3.57 8.59 -8.43
N HIS A 110 4.14 7.77 -7.58
CA HIS A 110 4.72 8.22 -6.32
C HIS A 110 6.01 9.01 -6.56
N GLY A 111 6.20 10.16 -5.87
CA GLY A 111 7.33 11.06 -6.12
C GLY A 111 8.72 10.43 -6.00
N ALA A 112 8.92 9.47 -5.09
CA ALA A 112 10.18 8.75 -4.95
C ALA A 112 10.35 7.56 -5.92
N PHE A 113 9.31 7.16 -6.64
CA PHE A 113 9.36 6.12 -7.68
C PHE A 113 8.19 6.34 -8.66
N PRO A 114 8.29 7.35 -9.55
CA PRO A 114 7.19 7.77 -10.42
C PRO A 114 7.01 6.78 -11.58
N ARG A 115 6.08 5.86 -11.41
CA ARG A 115 5.67 4.89 -12.44
C ARG A 115 4.19 5.06 -12.73
N ASN A 116 3.84 5.18 -14.00
CA ASN A 116 2.46 5.20 -14.44
C ASN A 116 1.84 3.79 -14.43
N ALA A 117 0.54 3.69 -14.69
CA ALA A 117 -0.20 2.43 -14.62
C ALA A 117 0.36 1.35 -15.58
N ALA A 118 0.79 1.73 -16.79
CA ALA A 118 1.37 0.79 -17.75
C ALA A 118 2.70 0.23 -17.23
N GLN A 119 3.58 1.10 -16.73
CA GLN A 119 4.86 0.70 -16.15
C GLN A 119 4.68 -0.18 -14.91
N LEU A 120 3.72 0.13 -14.02
CA LEU A 120 3.43 -0.72 -12.87
C LEU A 120 2.91 -2.10 -13.29
N LYS A 121 2.10 -2.17 -14.34
CA LYS A 121 1.64 -3.43 -14.91
C LYS A 121 2.81 -4.28 -15.44
N GLU A 122 3.75 -3.68 -16.16
CA GLU A 122 4.97 -4.33 -16.65
C GLU A 122 5.86 -4.83 -15.50
N LEU A 123 5.87 -4.11 -14.39
CA LEU A 123 6.56 -4.53 -13.17
C LEU A 123 5.85 -5.70 -12.45
N GLY A 124 4.65 -6.09 -12.87
CA GLY A 124 3.86 -7.15 -12.25
C GLY A 124 3.14 -6.70 -10.97
N VAL A 125 2.90 -5.40 -10.83
CA VAL A 125 2.15 -4.85 -9.68
C VAL A 125 0.69 -5.30 -9.75
N GLY A 126 0.22 -5.98 -8.70
CA GLY A 126 -1.15 -6.48 -8.57
C GLY A 126 -2.07 -5.54 -7.81
N TYR A 127 -1.51 -4.59 -7.05
CA TYR A 127 -2.28 -3.63 -6.28
C TYR A 127 -1.60 -2.25 -6.28
N THR A 128 -2.38 -1.19 -6.42
CA THR A 128 -1.90 0.19 -6.34
C THR A 128 -2.97 1.10 -5.74
N ASN A 129 -2.56 2.26 -5.20
CA ASN A 129 -3.47 3.28 -4.74
C ASN A 129 -3.95 4.18 -5.89
N CYS A 130 -5.00 4.95 -5.63
CA CYS A 130 -5.47 5.99 -6.53
C CYS A 130 -4.55 7.22 -6.43
N ALA A 131 -4.06 7.72 -7.57
CA ALA A 131 -3.27 8.95 -7.60
C ALA A 131 -3.82 9.91 -8.69
N PRO A 132 -3.93 11.21 -8.42
CA PRO A 132 -3.81 11.80 -7.08
C PRO A 132 -4.90 11.29 -6.13
N THR A 133 -4.63 11.32 -4.81
CA THR A 133 -5.60 10.88 -3.80
C THR A 133 -6.89 11.72 -3.85
N PRO A 134 -8.02 11.20 -3.35
CA PRO A 134 -9.28 11.97 -3.30
C PRO A 134 -9.12 13.32 -2.59
N GLU A 135 -8.36 13.36 -1.49
CA GLU A 135 -8.07 14.57 -0.72
C GLU A 135 -7.27 15.57 -1.54
N ALA A 136 -6.24 15.12 -2.27
CA ALA A 136 -5.43 15.99 -3.12
C ALA A 136 -6.25 16.56 -4.29
N ARG A 137 -7.18 15.77 -4.84
CA ARG A 137 -8.12 16.25 -5.89
C ARG A 137 -9.07 17.30 -5.33
N LEU A 138 -9.65 17.06 -4.16
CA LEU A 138 -10.54 18.01 -3.50
C LEU A 138 -9.81 19.31 -3.19
N LEU A 139 -8.62 19.24 -2.58
CA LEU A 139 -7.82 20.42 -2.27
C LEU A 139 -7.49 21.23 -3.52
N LYS A 140 -7.07 20.55 -4.59
CA LYS A 140 -6.81 21.21 -5.88
C LYS A 140 -8.06 21.90 -6.42
N SER A 141 -9.19 21.23 -6.44
CA SER A 141 -10.45 21.80 -6.93
C SER A 141 -10.86 23.05 -6.16
N LEU A 142 -10.79 23.03 -4.83
CA LEU A 142 -11.09 24.19 -3.98
C LEU A 142 -10.10 25.34 -4.18
N SER A 143 -8.81 25.04 -4.34
CA SER A 143 -7.76 26.03 -4.61
C SER A 143 -7.95 26.71 -5.97
N ASP A 144 -8.25 25.92 -7.01
CA ASP A 144 -8.52 26.42 -8.35
C ASP A 144 -9.75 27.36 -8.33
N GLN A 145 -10.84 26.93 -7.68
CA GLN A 145 -12.06 27.74 -7.53
C GLN A 145 -11.80 29.05 -6.77
N ALA A 146 -11.06 29.00 -5.65
CA ALA A 146 -10.71 30.21 -4.90
C ALA A 146 -9.85 31.17 -5.73
N THR A 147 -8.93 30.63 -6.54
CA THR A 147 -8.09 31.44 -7.42
C THR A 147 -8.90 32.12 -8.51
N GLU A 148 -9.86 31.41 -9.10
CA GLU A 148 -10.77 31.94 -10.11
C GLU A 148 -11.65 33.05 -9.55
N GLN A 149 -12.25 32.84 -8.37
CA GLN A 149 -13.05 33.87 -7.70
C GLN A 149 -12.25 35.13 -7.35
N ARG A 150 -11.00 34.99 -6.88
CA ARG A 150 -10.12 36.14 -6.62
C ARG A 150 -9.85 36.97 -7.88
N LYS A 151 -9.67 36.33 -9.02
CA LYS A 151 -9.48 37.05 -10.30
C LYS A 151 -10.72 37.82 -10.74
N LEU A 152 -11.92 37.38 -10.38
CA LEU A 152 -13.18 38.07 -10.67
C LEU A 152 -13.45 39.28 -9.74
N LEU A 153 -12.84 39.27 -8.56
CA LEU A 153 -13.05 40.34 -7.56
C LEU A 153 -12.03 41.49 -7.67
N GLY A 154 -11.04 41.39 -8.58
CA GLY A 154 -10.00 42.41 -8.82
C GLY A 154 -8.83 42.22 -7.90
#